data_e6435f320356157642938b937d5f3477
#
_entry.id   e6435f320356157642938b937d5f3477
#
_cell.length_a   1.000
_cell.length_b   1.000
_cell.length_c   1.000
_cell.angle_alpha   90.00
_cell.angle_beta   90.00
_cell.angle_gamma   90.00
#
_symmetry.space_group_name_H-M   'P 1'
#
loop_
_entity.id
_entity.type
_entity.pdbx_description
1 polymer ?
#
loop_
_entity_poly.entity_id
_entity_poly.type
_entity_poly.pdbx_seq_one_letter_code
_entity_poly.pdbx_strand_id
1 'polypeptide(L)'
;QVLSSAASDVYKRQGMEVNKYESQPHRPNIVGIPKGSGNGPVLMMNDHMDTYPVVEPHKWDKTNFKPFEATRVGDLLYARGSSDTRGNLACTILAAQALIEQGIKLKGDLMYCFCVDEERDGTHGSIYLTKNIGIKADYSITAEPTAYGGDATKGDWGMNLSIANGGHCLIEVTLEGDKAHIWRPDTSNNAIVESAKLISHLEIMPFTHEITEFMGHTPPCTTIVRIRGGLPGEM
;
A
#
# COMPACT_ATOMS: atom_id res chain seq x y z
N GLN A 1 -16.20 -4.35 -0.77
CA GLN A 1 -17.19 -5.41 -0.49
C GLN A 1 -17.09 -6.62 -1.44
N VAL A 2 -16.98 -6.41 -2.77
CA VAL A 2 -16.94 -7.53 -3.72
C VAL A 2 -15.69 -8.39 -3.54
N LEU A 3 -14.52 -7.79 -3.31
CA LEU A 3 -13.27 -8.52 -3.15
C LEU A 3 -13.20 -9.29 -1.83
N SER A 4 -13.67 -8.70 -0.74
CA SER A 4 -13.67 -9.38 0.56
C SER A 4 -14.63 -10.56 0.59
N SER A 5 -15.77 -10.49 -0.12
CA SER A 5 -16.66 -11.63 -0.27
C SER A 5 -16.05 -12.70 -1.18
N ALA A 6 -15.45 -12.31 -2.31
CA ALA A 6 -14.82 -13.26 -3.22
C ALA A 6 -13.65 -14.03 -2.55
N ALA A 7 -12.73 -13.33 -1.88
CA ALA A 7 -11.64 -13.97 -1.14
C ALA A 7 -12.18 -14.91 -0.05
N SER A 8 -13.15 -14.43 0.75
CA SER A 8 -13.79 -15.25 1.79
C SER A 8 -14.46 -16.51 1.22
N ASP A 9 -15.14 -16.40 0.06
CA ASP A 9 -15.84 -17.50 -0.55
C ASP A 9 -14.89 -18.55 -1.16
N VAL A 10 -13.78 -18.10 -1.76
CA VAL A 10 -12.73 -19.01 -2.26
C VAL A 10 -12.16 -19.84 -1.12
N TYR A 11 -11.82 -19.23 0.01
CA TYR A 11 -11.26 -19.93 1.17
C TYR A 11 -12.26 -20.88 1.83
N LYS A 12 -13.50 -20.47 1.98
CA LYS A 12 -14.55 -21.34 2.53
C LYS A 12 -14.79 -22.59 1.68
N ARG A 13 -14.76 -22.47 0.34
CA ARG A 13 -14.85 -23.61 -0.57
C ARG A 13 -13.69 -24.59 -0.41
N GLN A 14 -12.56 -24.14 0.10
CA GLN A 14 -11.37 -24.94 0.36
C GLN A 14 -11.33 -25.51 1.77
N GLY A 15 -12.41 -25.35 2.55
CA GLY A 15 -12.50 -25.87 3.93
C GLY A 15 -11.67 -25.10 4.95
N MET A 16 -11.27 -23.88 4.63
CA MET A 16 -10.53 -23.00 5.56
C MET A 16 -11.48 -22.31 6.53
N GLU A 17 -11.04 -22.17 7.76
CA GLU A 17 -11.67 -21.24 8.71
C GLU A 17 -11.37 -19.80 8.26
N VAL A 18 -12.42 -19.01 8.05
CA VAL A 18 -12.31 -17.63 7.59
C VAL A 18 -13.01 -16.70 8.54
N ASN A 19 -12.26 -15.80 9.11
CA ASN A 19 -12.72 -14.76 10.01
C ASN A 19 -12.72 -13.38 9.33
N LYS A 20 -13.74 -12.57 9.62
CA LYS A 20 -13.86 -11.18 9.17
C LYS A 20 -13.73 -10.27 10.36
N TYR A 21 -12.84 -9.29 10.28
CA TYR A 21 -12.62 -8.31 11.33
C TYR A 21 -12.80 -6.89 10.78
N GLU A 22 -13.78 -6.17 11.29
CA GLU A 22 -14.11 -4.82 10.86
C GLU A 22 -13.82 -3.81 11.97
N SER A 23 -12.94 -2.85 11.71
CA SER A 23 -12.77 -1.67 12.59
C SER A 23 -13.70 -0.53 12.19
N GLN A 24 -14.22 -0.56 10.97
CA GLN A 24 -15.24 0.34 10.44
C GLN A 24 -16.24 -0.45 9.59
N PRO A 25 -17.52 -0.03 9.56
CA PRO A 25 -18.53 -0.68 8.74
C PRO A 25 -18.12 -0.79 7.27
N HIS A 26 -18.38 -1.95 6.68
CA HIS A 26 -18.09 -2.24 5.26
C HIS A 26 -16.60 -2.23 4.84
N ARG A 27 -15.69 -2.31 5.80
CA ARG A 27 -14.23 -2.42 5.57
C ARG A 27 -13.64 -3.64 6.29
N PRO A 28 -14.04 -4.86 5.90
CA PRO A 28 -13.57 -6.07 6.56
C PRO A 28 -12.14 -6.44 6.15
N ASN A 29 -11.32 -6.73 7.13
CA ASN A 29 -10.12 -7.53 6.96
C ASN A 29 -10.51 -9.00 6.94
N ILE A 30 -9.82 -9.80 6.13
CA ILE A 30 -10.09 -11.25 5.99
C ILE A 30 -8.88 -12.01 6.52
N VAL A 31 -9.12 -12.90 7.46
CA VAL A 31 -8.08 -13.81 7.99
C VAL A 31 -8.51 -15.24 7.79
N GLY A 32 -7.76 -15.99 7.00
CA GLY A 32 -7.98 -17.41 6.74
C GLY A 32 -6.81 -18.23 7.26
N ILE A 33 -7.09 -19.36 7.93
CA ILE A 33 -6.04 -20.18 8.53
C ILE A 33 -6.20 -21.65 8.15
N PRO A 34 -5.54 -22.11 7.07
CA PRO A 34 -5.34 -23.53 6.83
C PRO A 34 -4.47 -24.12 7.93
N LYS A 35 -5.03 -25.04 8.68
CA LYS A 35 -4.31 -25.71 9.78
C LYS A 35 -3.27 -26.69 9.27
N GLY A 36 -2.06 -26.55 9.77
CA GLY A 36 -1.00 -27.52 9.57
C GLY A 36 -1.23 -28.83 10.32
N SER A 37 -0.24 -29.72 10.29
CA SER A 37 -0.24 -30.97 11.06
C SER A 37 0.12 -30.79 12.55
N GLY A 38 0.54 -29.58 12.97
CA GLY A 38 1.00 -29.22 14.31
C GLY A 38 2.54 -29.17 14.40
N ASN A 39 3.05 -28.49 15.40
CA ASN A 39 4.48 -28.39 15.74
C ASN A 39 5.39 -27.61 14.77
N GLY A 40 4.86 -26.88 13.81
CA GLY A 40 5.60 -25.96 12.97
C GLY A 40 5.26 -24.50 13.28
N PRO A 41 6.09 -23.55 12.83
CA PRO A 41 5.82 -22.13 12.98
C PRO A 41 4.63 -21.69 12.14
N VAL A 42 4.03 -20.57 12.51
CA VAL A 42 2.97 -19.90 11.73
C VAL A 42 3.63 -19.00 10.70
N LEU A 43 3.34 -19.25 9.42
CA LEU A 43 3.70 -18.36 8.31
C LEU A 43 2.47 -17.54 7.91
N MET A 44 2.60 -16.22 7.94
CA MET A 44 1.57 -15.31 7.46
C MET A 44 1.89 -14.83 6.04
N MET A 45 0.92 -14.97 5.14
CA MET A 45 0.90 -14.31 3.83
C MET A 45 0.03 -13.06 3.98
N ASN A 46 0.65 -11.90 3.85
CA ASN A 46 -0.01 -10.63 4.06
C ASN A 46 -0.13 -9.87 2.73
N ASP A 47 -1.34 -9.50 2.38
CA ASP A 47 -1.67 -8.74 1.18
C ASP A 47 -2.73 -7.69 1.51
N HIS A 48 -2.89 -6.65 0.68
CA HIS A 48 -3.98 -5.71 0.85
C HIS A 48 -5.01 -5.75 -0.28
N MET A 49 -6.23 -5.37 0.05
CA MET A 49 -7.38 -5.43 -0.86
C MET A 49 -7.76 -4.07 -1.45
N ASP A 50 -7.34 -3.01 -0.81
CA ASP A 50 -7.57 -1.64 -1.31
C ASP A 50 -6.59 -1.29 -2.43
N THR A 51 -6.75 -0.12 -3.00
CA THR A 51 -5.90 0.38 -4.08
C THR A 51 -5.81 1.89 -3.99
N TYR A 52 -4.72 2.44 -4.47
CA TYR A 52 -4.58 3.87 -4.64
C TYR A 52 -5.68 4.43 -5.58
N PRO A 53 -6.21 5.62 -5.33
CA PRO A 53 -7.22 6.22 -6.20
C PRO A 53 -6.67 6.52 -7.60
N VAL A 54 -7.57 6.55 -8.57
CA VAL A 54 -7.23 6.97 -9.94
C VAL A 54 -7.28 8.49 -10.02
N VAL A 55 -6.11 9.11 -10.14
CA VAL A 55 -5.99 10.58 -10.25
C VAL A 55 -5.94 11.09 -11.69
N GLU A 56 -5.58 10.23 -12.65
CA GLU A 56 -5.42 10.58 -14.06
C GLU A 56 -6.14 9.58 -14.98
N PRO A 57 -7.49 9.60 -15.02
CA PRO A 57 -8.25 8.59 -15.77
C PRO A 57 -7.94 8.59 -17.27
N HIS A 58 -7.46 9.70 -17.83
CA HIS A 58 -7.06 9.80 -19.24
C HIS A 58 -5.81 8.98 -19.61
N LYS A 59 -5.01 8.57 -18.63
CA LYS A 59 -3.83 7.70 -18.84
C LYS A 59 -4.16 6.20 -18.92
N TRP A 60 -5.43 5.84 -18.79
CA TRP A 60 -5.89 4.45 -18.75
C TRP A 60 -6.48 3.98 -20.09
N ASP A 61 -5.82 4.33 -21.19
CA ASP A 61 -6.23 3.99 -22.56
C ASP A 61 -6.33 2.47 -22.80
N LYS A 62 -5.42 1.68 -22.21
CA LYS A 62 -5.41 0.22 -22.33
C LYS A 62 -6.62 -0.47 -21.71
N THR A 63 -7.32 0.22 -20.81
CA THR A 63 -8.55 -0.26 -20.18
C THR A 63 -9.80 0.42 -20.73
N ASN A 64 -9.71 1.08 -21.89
CA ASN A 64 -10.79 1.93 -22.41
C ASN A 64 -11.27 2.97 -21.39
N PHE A 65 -10.34 3.56 -20.66
CA PHE A 65 -10.58 4.55 -19.59
C PHE A 65 -11.42 4.01 -18.41
N LYS A 66 -11.40 2.70 -18.21
CA LYS A 66 -12.08 2.02 -17.10
C LYS A 66 -11.05 1.31 -16.21
N PRO A 67 -10.30 2.05 -15.41
CA PRO A 67 -9.13 1.53 -14.69
C PRO A 67 -9.41 0.38 -13.72
N PHE A 68 -10.65 0.21 -13.29
CA PHE A 68 -11.06 -0.90 -12.40
C PHE A 68 -11.62 -2.13 -13.15
N GLU A 69 -11.70 -2.08 -14.49
CA GLU A 69 -12.04 -3.22 -15.32
C GLU A 69 -10.76 -3.87 -15.86
N ALA A 70 -10.50 -5.11 -15.45
CA ALA A 70 -9.30 -5.82 -15.89
C ALA A 70 -9.33 -6.06 -17.40
N THR A 71 -8.32 -5.58 -18.10
CA THR A 71 -8.20 -5.68 -19.55
C THR A 71 -6.91 -6.41 -19.92
N ARG A 72 -7.03 -7.53 -20.62
CA ARG A 72 -5.86 -8.27 -21.13
C ARG A 72 -5.46 -7.75 -22.51
N VAL A 73 -4.20 -7.39 -22.66
CA VAL A 73 -3.59 -7.02 -23.94
C VAL A 73 -2.34 -7.88 -24.14
N GLY A 74 -2.41 -8.87 -25.01
CA GLY A 74 -1.35 -9.87 -25.14
C GLY A 74 -1.19 -10.65 -23.81
N ASP A 75 0.00 -10.65 -23.28
CA ASP A 75 0.32 -11.32 -22.01
C ASP A 75 0.29 -10.39 -20.79
N LEU A 76 -0.12 -9.14 -21.00
CA LEU A 76 -0.22 -8.15 -19.93
C LEU A 76 -1.67 -7.94 -19.48
N LEU A 77 -1.86 -7.79 -18.18
CA LEU A 77 -3.14 -7.46 -17.54
C LEU A 77 -3.10 -6.03 -17.01
N TYR A 78 -3.93 -5.17 -17.57
CA TYR A 78 -4.06 -3.78 -17.18
C TYR A 78 -5.28 -3.59 -16.27
N ALA A 79 -5.05 -3.08 -15.07
CA ALA A 79 -6.10 -2.59 -14.16
C ALA A 79 -5.47 -1.84 -12.98
N ARG A 80 -6.20 -0.96 -12.32
CA ARG A 80 -5.80 -0.45 -10.98
C ARG A 80 -5.81 -1.62 -9.99
N GLY A 81 -4.67 -1.87 -9.33
CA GLY A 81 -4.47 -2.98 -8.41
C GLY A 81 -4.01 -4.29 -9.07
N SER A 82 -3.78 -4.34 -10.40
CA SER A 82 -3.26 -5.56 -11.03
C SER A 82 -1.84 -5.92 -10.60
N SER A 83 -1.03 -4.94 -10.24
CA SER A 83 0.30 -5.10 -9.67
C SER A 83 0.27 -4.88 -8.15
N ASP A 84 -0.29 -3.77 -7.73
CA ASP A 84 -0.34 -3.31 -6.36
C ASP A 84 -1.81 -3.35 -5.85
N THR A 85 -2.17 -4.41 -5.08
CA THR A 85 -1.45 -5.70 -4.92
C THR A 85 -2.39 -6.88 -5.19
N ARG A 86 -3.57 -6.64 -5.81
CA ARG A 86 -4.61 -7.66 -6.07
C ARG A 86 -4.12 -8.80 -6.96
N GLY A 87 -3.18 -8.52 -7.87
CA GLY A 87 -2.53 -9.55 -8.67
C GLY A 87 -1.72 -10.50 -7.79
N ASN A 88 -0.93 -9.97 -6.88
CA ASN A 88 -0.15 -10.74 -5.93
C ASN A 88 -1.05 -11.52 -4.97
N LEU A 89 -2.11 -10.88 -4.46
CA LEU A 89 -3.15 -11.53 -3.66
C LEU A 89 -3.77 -12.74 -4.38
N ALA A 90 -4.06 -12.61 -5.68
CA ALA A 90 -4.55 -13.73 -6.47
C ALA A 90 -3.52 -14.87 -6.57
N CYS A 91 -2.23 -14.56 -6.75
CA CYS A 91 -1.15 -15.55 -6.75
C CYS A 91 -1.03 -16.25 -5.39
N THR A 92 -1.16 -15.51 -4.29
CA THR A 92 -1.15 -16.03 -2.92
C THR A 92 -2.31 -17.03 -2.70
N ILE A 93 -3.52 -16.70 -3.19
CA ILE A 93 -4.68 -17.60 -3.14
C ILE A 93 -4.44 -18.86 -3.96
N LEU A 94 -3.92 -18.72 -5.18
CA LEU A 94 -3.66 -19.86 -6.07
C LEU A 94 -2.59 -20.79 -5.51
N ALA A 95 -1.56 -20.24 -4.85
CA ALA A 95 -0.55 -21.04 -4.17
C ALA A 95 -1.15 -21.88 -3.04
N ALA A 96 -2.07 -21.30 -2.24
CA ALA A 96 -2.81 -22.04 -1.22
C ALA A 96 -3.64 -23.18 -1.84
N GLN A 97 -4.37 -22.85 -2.89
CA GLN A 97 -5.21 -23.82 -3.59
C GLN A 97 -4.38 -24.99 -4.12
N ALA A 98 -3.23 -24.72 -4.74
CA ALA A 98 -2.35 -25.76 -5.24
C ALA A 98 -1.85 -26.71 -4.15
N LEU A 99 -1.50 -26.20 -2.95
CA LEU A 99 -1.13 -27.04 -1.82
C LEU A 99 -2.26 -27.97 -1.37
N ILE A 100 -3.48 -27.42 -1.28
CA ILE A 100 -4.67 -28.16 -0.86
C ILE A 100 -5.04 -29.25 -1.88
N GLU A 101 -5.06 -28.90 -3.17
CA GLU A 101 -5.41 -29.85 -4.26
C GLU A 101 -4.42 -31.01 -4.36
N GLN A 102 -3.15 -30.78 -4.03
CA GLN A 102 -2.13 -31.81 -4.00
C GLN A 102 -2.07 -32.59 -2.67
N GLY A 103 -2.96 -32.27 -1.73
CA GLY A 103 -2.99 -32.92 -0.41
C GLY A 103 -1.75 -32.62 0.45
N ILE A 104 -1.01 -31.56 0.14
CA ILE A 104 0.17 -31.18 0.88
C ILE A 104 -0.26 -30.55 2.20
N LYS A 105 0.14 -31.17 3.31
CA LYS A 105 -0.11 -30.67 4.64
C LYS A 105 1.18 -30.17 5.27
N LEU A 106 1.24 -28.86 5.52
CA LEU A 106 2.39 -28.20 6.15
C LEU A 106 2.52 -28.62 7.62
N LYS A 107 3.70 -28.47 8.20
CA LYS A 107 3.91 -28.73 9.63
C LYS A 107 3.29 -27.63 10.49
N GLY A 108 3.47 -26.36 10.10
CA GLY A 108 2.90 -25.21 10.77
C GLY A 108 1.62 -24.70 10.09
N ASP A 109 0.94 -23.78 10.73
CA ASP A 109 -0.22 -23.12 10.17
C ASP A 109 0.21 -22.13 9.08
N LEU A 110 -0.59 -22.02 8.02
CA LEU A 110 -0.44 -20.99 7.01
C LEU A 110 -1.59 -19.98 7.22
N MET A 111 -1.25 -18.76 7.56
CA MET A 111 -2.22 -17.71 7.79
C MET A 111 -2.29 -16.78 6.60
N TYR A 112 -3.46 -16.55 6.06
CA TYR A 112 -3.72 -15.53 5.05
C TYR A 112 -4.35 -14.32 5.72
N CYS A 113 -3.74 -13.16 5.55
CA CYS A 113 -4.18 -11.91 6.18
C CYS A 113 -4.36 -10.87 5.08
N PHE A 114 -5.61 -10.65 4.65
CA PHE A 114 -5.93 -9.66 3.65
C PHE A 114 -6.48 -8.42 4.30
N CYS A 115 -5.68 -7.37 4.24
CA CYS A 115 -5.93 -6.12 4.93
C CYS A 115 -6.67 -5.11 4.06
N VAL A 116 -7.32 -4.17 4.70
CA VAL A 116 -7.79 -2.92 4.11
C VAL A 116 -6.87 -1.78 4.55
N ASP A 117 -6.98 -0.63 3.89
CA ASP A 117 -6.40 0.64 4.34
C ASP A 117 -4.86 0.72 4.29
N GLU A 118 -4.21 -0.18 3.54
CA GLU A 118 -2.76 -0.18 3.40
C GLU A 118 -2.28 1.09 2.69
N GLU A 119 -2.95 1.48 1.61
CA GLU A 119 -2.65 2.63 0.75
C GLU A 119 -2.82 4.01 1.45
N ARG A 120 -3.14 4.01 2.74
CA ARG A 120 -3.24 5.21 3.56
C ARG A 120 -2.30 5.16 4.76
N ASP A 121 -2.58 4.34 5.74
CA ASP A 121 -1.80 4.26 6.97
C ASP A 121 -1.92 2.91 7.71
N GLY A 122 -2.76 2.02 7.21
CA GLY A 122 -3.02 0.71 7.80
C GLY A 122 -3.79 0.73 9.12
N THR A 123 -4.31 1.88 9.56
CA THR A 123 -5.00 2.02 10.86
C THR A 123 -6.17 1.06 11.01
N HIS A 124 -6.97 0.90 9.95
CA HIS A 124 -8.12 0.00 9.92
C HIS A 124 -7.79 -1.41 9.41
N GLY A 125 -6.57 -1.62 8.95
CA GLY A 125 -6.03 -2.85 8.41
C GLY A 125 -5.08 -3.56 9.36
N SER A 126 -3.81 -3.63 8.99
CA SER A 126 -2.77 -4.38 9.71
C SER A 126 -2.56 -3.89 11.15
N ILE A 127 -2.65 -2.58 11.40
CA ILE A 127 -2.54 -2.03 12.76
C ILE A 127 -3.71 -2.52 13.63
N TYR A 128 -4.93 -2.45 13.12
CA TYR A 128 -6.11 -2.96 13.84
C TYR A 128 -6.01 -4.46 14.14
N LEU A 129 -5.62 -5.25 13.16
CA LEU A 129 -5.49 -6.70 13.32
C LEU A 129 -4.43 -7.07 14.35
N THR A 130 -3.30 -6.38 14.36
CA THR A 130 -2.21 -6.68 15.30
C THR A 130 -2.46 -6.14 16.69
N LYS A 131 -2.89 -4.89 16.82
CA LYS A 131 -3.05 -4.22 18.12
C LYS A 131 -4.37 -4.53 18.83
N ASN A 132 -5.47 -4.65 18.09
CA ASN A 132 -6.80 -4.79 18.68
C ASN A 132 -7.29 -6.24 18.67
N ILE A 133 -7.03 -6.98 17.59
CA ILE A 133 -7.43 -8.40 17.47
C ILE A 133 -6.35 -9.33 18.02
N GLY A 134 -5.08 -8.93 17.98
CA GLY A 134 -3.98 -9.74 18.49
C GLY A 134 -3.48 -10.78 17.50
N ILE A 135 -3.67 -10.58 16.18
CA ILE A 135 -3.11 -11.45 15.14
C ILE A 135 -1.59 -11.46 15.24
N LYS A 136 -1.01 -12.66 15.27
CA LYS A 136 0.44 -12.89 15.37
C LYS A 136 0.84 -14.06 14.50
N ALA A 137 2.05 -14.01 13.98
CA ALA A 137 2.71 -15.09 13.25
C ALA A 137 4.21 -15.11 13.61
N ASP A 138 4.87 -16.22 13.38
CA ASP A 138 6.33 -16.34 13.59
C ASP A 138 7.11 -15.73 12.43
N TYR A 139 6.55 -15.85 11.21
CA TYR A 139 7.10 -15.27 9.98
C TYR A 139 5.99 -14.64 9.15
N SER A 140 6.36 -13.62 8.37
CA SER A 140 5.43 -12.97 7.43
C SER A 140 6.10 -12.75 6.08
N ILE A 141 5.32 -12.97 5.02
CA ILE A 141 5.65 -12.55 3.66
C ILE A 141 4.55 -11.58 3.22
N THR A 142 4.97 -10.38 2.83
CA THR A 142 4.07 -9.38 2.23
C THR A 142 4.32 -9.35 0.72
N ALA A 143 3.29 -9.64 -0.05
CA ALA A 143 3.42 -9.79 -1.50
C ALA A 143 3.23 -8.44 -2.20
N GLU A 144 4.10 -7.48 -1.87
CA GLU A 144 4.19 -6.20 -2.55
C GLU A 144 4.90 -6.30 -3.91
N PRO A 145 4.59 -5.44 -4.89
CA PRO A 145 5.25 -5.45 -6.18
C PRO A 145 6.70 -4.97 -6.04
N THR A 146 7.65 -5.87 -6.19
CA THR A 146 9.09 -5.59 -6.09
C THR A 146 9.85 -5.85 -7.39
N ALA A 147 9.14 -6.02 -8.50
CA ALA A 147 9.76 -6.17 -9.81
C ALA A 147 10.26 -4.82 -10.32
N TYR A 148 11.57 -4.68 -10.48
CA TYR A 148 12.20 -3.48 -10.99
C TYR A 148 13.04 -3.75 -12.23
N GLY A 149 13.00 -2.78 -13.16
CA GLY A 149 14.07 -2.50 -14.13
C GLY A 149 14.31 -3.54 -15.20
N GLY A 150 13.55 -4.59 -15.27
CA GLY A 150 13.63 -5.55 -16.37
C GLY A 150 12.84 -5.06 -17.60
N ASP A 151 13.34 -5.35 -18.79
CA ASP A 151 12.55 -5.22 -20.01
C ASP A 151 11.63 -6.44 -20.10
N ALA A 152 10.35 -6.24 -19.76
CA ALA A 152 9.34 -7.28 -19.79
C ALA A 152 9.27 -8.03 -21.13
N THR A 153 9.62 -7.35 -22.23
CA THR A 153 9.62 -7.93 -23.58
C THR A 153 10.81 -8.86 -23.82
N LYS A 154 11.86 -8.77 -23.02
CA LYS A 154 13.07 -9.60 -23.10
C LYS A 154 13.14 -10.73 -22.08
N GLY A 155 12.13 -10.84 -21.22
CA GLY A 155 12.12 -11.84 -20.15
C GLY A 155 13.14 -11.58 -19.04
N ASP A 156 13.69 -10.37 -18.99
CA ASP A 156 14.63 -9.93 -17.94
C ASP A 156 13.86 -9.35 -16.77
N TRP A 157 13.36 -10.25 -15.91
CA TRP A 157 12.63 -9.91 -14.72
C TRP A 157 13.49 -10.08 -13.48
N GLY A 158 13.72 -8.98 -12.77
CA GLY A 158 14.25 -9.03 -11.42
C GLY A 158 13.11 -8.89 -10.39
N MET A 159 13.08 -9.77 -9.41
CA MET A 159 12.28 -9.57 -8.19
C MET A 159 13.22 -9.27 -7.04
N ASN A 160 12.96 -8.19 -6.32
CA ASN A 160 13.69 -7.86 -5.11
C ASN A 160 12.97 -8.42 -3.89
N LEU A 161 13.72 -8.99 -2.97
CA LEU A 161 13.24 -9.32 -1.64
C LEU A 161 13.59 -8.16 -0.72
N SER A 162 12.58 -7.34 -0.36
CA SER A 162 12.75 -6.27 0.63
C SER A 162 12.80 -6.87 2.03
N ILE A 163 13.91 -6.66 2.72
CA ILE A 163 14.14 -7.17 4.08
C ILE A 163 13.98 -6.08 5.16
N ALA A 164 13.85 -4.82 4.75
CA ALA A 164 13.60 -3.69 5.63
C ALA A 164 12.87 -2.57 4.88
N ASN A 165 12.12 -1.77 5.61
CA ASN A 165 11.42 -0.61 5.10
C ASN A 165 11.73 0.62 5.97
N GLY A 166 11.83 1.79 5.32
CA GLY A 166 11.87 3.07 6.02
C GLY A 166 10.50 3.43 6.60
N GLY A 167 10.50 4.20 7.67
CA GLY A 167 9.29 4.86 8.16
C GLY A 167 9.00 6.12 7.35
N HIS A 168 7.75 6.56 7.35
CA HIS A 168 7.37 7.87 6.80
C HIS A 168 6.44 8.60 7.76
N CYS A 169 6.40 9.92 7.61
CA CYS A 169 5.38 10.75 8.25
C CYS A 169 4.90 11.82 7.28
N LEU A 170 3.63 12.17 7.39
CA LEU A 170 3.03 13.28 6.67
C LEU A 170 2.94 14.47 7.61
N ILE A 171 3.52 15.60 7.20
CA ILE A 171 3.52 16.84 7.96
C ILE A 171 2.71 17.87 7.17
N GLU A 172 1.69 18.42 7.80
CA GLU A 172 0.95 19.55 7.28
C GLU A 172 1.44 20.84 7.95
N VAL A 173 1.87 21.81 7.14
CA VAL A 173 2.32 23.12 7.60
C VAL A 173 1.37 24.17 7.08
N THR A 174 0.78 24.94 7.99
CA THR A 174 -0.07 26.08 7.67
C THR A 174 0.71 27.36 7.91
N LEU A 175 0.82 28.21 6.90
CA LEU A 175 1.40 29.55 7.02
C LEU A 175 0.30 30.59 6.85
N GLU A 176 0.17 31.46 7.82
CA GLU A 176 -0.77 32.57 7.80
C GLU A 176 -0.04 33.85 7.40
N GLY A 177 -0.65 34.61 6.50
CA GLY A 177 -0.14 35.91 6.04
C GLY A 177 -1.14 37.02 6.27
N ASP A 178 -0.67 38.24 6.07
CA ASP A 178 -1.48 39.44 6.24
C ASP A 178 -2.06 39.91 4.89
N LYS A 179 -3.24 40.50 4.93
CA LYS A 179 -3.81 41.16 3.76
C LYS A 179 -3.15 42.50 3.54
N ALA A 180 -2.69 42.76 2.32
CA ALA A 180 -2.21 44.09 1.90
C ALA A 180 -2.75 44.46 0.54
N HIS A 181 -2.68 45.75 0.26
CA HIS A 181 -2.97 46.25 -1.08
C HIS A 181 -1.86 45.82 -2.04
N ILE A 182 -2.22 45.41 -3.26
CA ILE A 182 -1.27 44.89 -4.26
C ILE A 182 -0.10 45.84 -4.58
N TRP A 183 -0.34 47.17 -4.44
CA TRP A 183 0.66 48.22 -4.64
C TRP A 183 1.59 48.45 -3.40
N ARG A 184 1.27 47.79 -2.30
CA ARG A 184 2.03 47.91 -1.05
C ARG A 184 2.40 46.54 -0.47
N PRO A 185 3.13 45.69 -1.25
CA PRO A 185 3.49 44.36 -0.83
C PRO A 185 4.46 44.37 0.39
N ASP A 186 5.14 45.48 0.58
CA ASP A 186 6.09 45.74 1.69
C ASP A 186 5.41 45.87 3.06
N THR A 187 4.09 46.00 3.11
CA THR A 187 3.34 46.20 4.35
C THR A 187 2.75 44.97 4.95
N SER A 188 3.02 43.78 4.37
CA SER A 188 2.45 42.52 4.86
C SER A 188 3.37 41.34 4.64
N ASN A 189 3.11 40.26 5.39
CA ASN A 189 3.72 38.98 5.17
C ASN A 189 2.93 38.19 4.14
N ASN A 190 3.53 37.91 2.99
CA ASN A 190 2.90 37.10 1.96
C ASN A 190 3.14 35.61 2.23
N ALA A 191 2.12 34.90 2.71
CA ALA A 191 2.20 33.48 3.04
C ALA A 191 2.67 32.60 1.87
N ILE A 192 2.35 32.96 0.63
CA ILE A 192 2.80 32.20 -0.56
C ILE A 192 4.30 32.36 -0.74
N VAL A 193 4.83 33.57 -0.58
CA VAL A 193 6.26 33.83 -0.69
C VAL A 193 7.03 33.12 0.43
N GLU A 194 6.53 33.19 1.66
CA GLU A 194 7.14 32.50 2.79
C GLU A 194 7.07 30.96 2.64
N SER A 195 5.98 30.44 2.08
CA SER A 195 5.87 29.01 1.73
C SER A 195 6.91 28.58 0.71
N ALA A 196 7.17 29.41 -0.31
CA ALA A 196 8.20 29.11 -1.31
C ALA A 196 9.60 29.07 -0.69
N LYS A 197 9.92 29.98 0.23
CA LYS A 197 11.19 29.97 0.97
C LYS A 197 11.32 28.72 1.85
N LEU A 198 10.26 28.34 2.55
CA LEU A 198 10.24 27.13 3.38
C LEU A 198 10.46 25.88 2.52
N ILE A 199 9.77 25.76 1.39
CA ILE A 199 9.93 24.64 0.45
C ILE A 199 11.39 24.54 -0.01
N SER A 200 11.99 25.65 -0.46
CA SER A 200 13.39 25.68 -0.91
C SER A 200 14.35 25.30 0.21
N HIS A 201 14.05 25.65 1.45
CA HIS A 201 14.87 25.26 2.60
C HIS A 201 14.74 23.75 2.89
N LEU A 202 13.53 23.22 2.89
CA LEU A 202 13.27 21.79 3.15
C LEU A 202 13.91 20.88 2.10
N GLU A 203 14.00 21.33 0.85
CA GLU A 203 14.59 20.58 -0.26
C GLU A 203 16.08 20.30 -0.06
N ILE A 204 16.78 21.23 0.59
CA ILE A 204 18.22 21.13 0.82
C ILE A 204 18.61 20.84 2.28
N MET A 205 17.63 20.71 3.17
CA MET A 205 17.87 20.51 4.60
C MET A 205 18.48 19.13 4.86
N PRO A 206 19.64 19.05 5.49
CA PRO A 206 20.21 17.76 5.87
C PRO A 206 19.43 17.16 7.04
N PHE A 207 19.17 15.87 6.97
CA PHE A 207 18.61 15.10 8.08
C PHE A 207 19.70 14.28 8.75
N THR A 208 19.71 14.29 10.07
CA THR A 208 20.49 13.32 10.84
C THR A 208 19.71 12.01 10.91
N HIS A 209 20.40 10.89 10.76
CA HIS A 209 19.80 9.56 10.86
C HIS A 209 20.81 8.55 11.38
N GLU A 210 20.30 7.48 11.94
CA GLU A 210 21.13 6.35 12.32
C GLU A 210 21.36 5.44 11.10
N ILE A 211 22.60 5.02 10.94
CA ILE A 211 22.94 4.01 9.90
C ILE A 211 22.63 2.65 10.51
N THR A 212 21.75 1.90 9.85
CA THR A 212 21.41 0.55 10.26
C THR A 212 21.97 -0.50 9.29
N GLU A 213 22.18 -1.70 9.78
CA GLU A 213 22.71 -2.81 8.98
C GLU A 213 21.90 -3.07 7.70
N PHE A 214 20.58 -2.97 7.81
CA PHE A 214 19.66 -3.31 6.71
C PHE A 214 19.34 -2.15 5.78
N MET A 215 19.30 -0.91 6.30
CA MET A 215 18.95 0.27 5.50
C MET A 215 20.20 0.95 4.89
N GLY A 216 21.39 0.54 5.33
CA GLY A 216 22.63 1.07 4.83
C GLY A 216 22.74 2.60 5.02
N HIS A 217 23.18 3.28 3.97
CA HIS A 217 23.37 4.72 3.96
C HIS A 217 22.23 5.50 3.29
N THR A 218 21.03 4.93 3.21
CA THR A 218 19.89 5.64 2.62
C THR A 218 19.47 6.79 3.55
N PRO A 219 19.73 8.05 3.20
CA PRO A 219 19.38 9.18 4.03
C PRO A 219 17.87 9.41 4.00
N PRO A 220 17.31 9.97 5.07
CA PRO A 220 15.95 10.51 5.04
C PRO A 220 15.84 11.62 3.98
N CYS A 221 14.68 11.75 3.38
CA CYS A 221 14.39 12.79 2.41
C CYS A 221 13.05 13.45 2.70
N THR A 222 12.91 14.69 2.24
CA THR A 222 11.63 15.41 2.23
C THR A 222 11.09 15.47 0.82
N THR A 223 9.80 15.20 0.68
CA THR A 223 9.09 15.37 -0.59
C THR A 223 7.88 16.25 -0.37
N ILE A 224 7.77 17.32 -1.17
CA ILE A 224 6.58 18.19 -1.13
C ILE A 224 5.50 17.57 -2.00
N VAL A 225 4.51 16.98 -1.36
CA VAL A 225 3.43 16.24 -2.05
C VAL A 225 2.20 17.09 -2.36
N ARG A 226 2.07 18.25 -1.70
CA ARG A 226 0.94 19.17 -1.94
C ARG A 226 1.25 20.58 -1.47
N ILE A 227 0.80 21.54 -2.23
CA ILE A 227 0.72 22.96 -1.82
C ILE A 227 -0.67 23.50 -2.15
N ARG A 228 -1.22 24.28 -1.25
CA ARG A 228 -2.47 25.03 -1.46
C ARG A 228 -2.30 26.41 -0.83
N GLY A 229 -2.78 27.43 -1.49
CA GLY A 229 -2.69 28.79 -0.93
C GLY A 229 -3.29 29.83 -1.84
N GLY A 230 -3.43 31.04 -1.34
CA GLY A 230 -4.02 32.18 -2.02
C GLY A 230 -5.31 32.67 -1.38
N LEU A 231 -5.83 33.76 -1.90
CA LEU A 231 -7.13 34.28 -1.50
C LEU A 231 -8.24 33.40 -2.08
N PRO A 232 -9.28 33.07 -1.32
CA PRO A 232 -10.45 32.39 -1.85
C PRO A 232 -11.21 33.34 -2.79
N GLY A 233 -11.48 32.91 -4.01
CA GLY A 233 -12.21 33.63 -5.02
C GLY A 233 -11.37 33.99 -6.24
N GLU A 234 -12.04 34.18 -7.38
CA GLU A 234 -11.45 34.77 -8.57
C GLU A 234 -11.27 36.29 -8.35
N MET A 235 -10.10 36.83 -8.71
CA MET A 235 -9.90 38.28 -8.81
C MET A 235 -10.34 38.76 -10.18
#